data_29fc12c8fbec91a954fa2bc827048d36
#
_entry.id   29fc12c8fbec91a954fa2bc827048d36
#
_cell.length_a   1.000
_cell.length_b   1.000
_cell.length_c   1.000
_cell.angle_alpha   90.00
_cell.angle_beta   90.00
_cell.angle_gamma   90.00
#
_symmetry.space_group_name_H-M   'P 1'
#
loop_
_entity.id
_entity.type
_entity.pdbx_description
1 polymer ?
#
loop_
_entity_poly.entity_id
_entity_poly.type
_entity_poly.pdbx_seq_one_letter_code
_entity_poly.pdbx_strand_id
1 'polypeptide(L)'
;MKVWYITLMKLKNKLLILIFILFCSNSFAQENFFKDAQNFFKEEKFDKAKFLFQKNLVFNPKDSNSYLYLAKIYKIEENEKETEKNLNSTLLIDPSNEEAMYMKMDIELTKSNFSKVKELKSDFEKICDKLCDKITSIQERLKNFDSSNES
;
A
#
# COMPACT_ATOMS: atom_id res chain seq x y z
N MET A 1 -7.99 52.75 40.21
CA MET A 1 -8.84 51.67 39.63
C MET A 1 -8.52 51.27 38.18
N LYS A 2 -8.22 52.19 37.24
CA LYS A 2 -7.91 51.87 35.83
C LYS A 2 -6.65 51.04 35.59
N VAL A 3 -5.60 51.25 36.37
CA VAL A 3 -4.29 50.54 36.19
C VAL A 3 -4.41 49.06 36.55
N TRP A 4 -5.21 48.72 37.55
CA TRP A 4 -5.43 47.36 38.02
C TRP A 4 -6.22 46.53 37.00
N TYR A 5 -7.17 47.16 36.30
CA TYR A 5 -7.96 46.52 35.26
C TYR A 5 -7.09 46.18 34.00
N ILE A 6 -6.18 47.05 33.65
CA ILE A 6 -5.27 46.83 32.52
C ILE A 6 -4.28 45.71 32.77
N THR A 7 -3.77 45.56 34.01
CA THR A 7 -2.87 44.47 34.38
C THR A 7 -3.60 43.15 34.42
N LEU A 8 -4.83 43.09 34.90
CA LEU A 8 -5.67 41.87 34.87
C LEU A 8 -6.02 41.42 33.44
N MET A 9 -6.31 42.35 32.53
CA MET A 9 -6.54 42.07 31.10
C MET A 9 -5.29 41.50 30.42
N LYS A 10 -4.12 42.06 30.68
CA LYS A 10 -2.84 41.60 30.15
C LYS A 10 -2.50 40.18 30.68
N LEU A 11 -2.83 39.89 31.95
CA LEU A 11 -2.63 38.57 32.55
C LEU A 11 -3.55 37.51 31.96
N LYS A 12 -4.83 37.84 31.74
CA LYS A 12 -5.80 36.98 31.03
C LYS A 12 -5.36 36.65 29.60
N ASN A 13 -4.88 37.65 28.85
CA ASN A 13 -4.38 37.41 27.48
C ASN A 13 -3.13 36.53 27.47
N LYS A 14 -2.20 36.72 28.41
CA LYS A 14 -1.03 35.83 28.53
C LYS A 14 -1.41 34.40 28.89
N LEU A 15 -2.40 34.23 29.79
CA LEU A 15 -2.91 32.91 30.18
C LEU A 15 -3.61 32.23 28.99
N LEU A 16 -4.41 32.95 28.21
CA LEU A 16 -5.06 32.44 27.01
C LEU A 16 -4.04 32.00 25.93
N ILE A 17 -2.99 32.77 25.73
CA ILE A 17 -1.90 32.44 24.80
C ILE A 17 -1.16 31.18 25.29
N LEU A 18 -0.90 31.07 26.59
CA LEU A 18 -0.25 29.89 27.16
C LEU A 18 -1.10 28.61 27.00
N ILE A 19 -2.40 28.71 27.23
CA ILE A 19 -3.36 27.62 27.02
C ILE A 19 -3.40 27.24 25.52
N PHE A 20 -3.42 28.21 24.61
CA PHE A 20 -3.41 27.96 23.17
C PHE A 20 -2.13 27.28 22.72
N ILE A 21 -0.98 27.67 23.26
CA ILE A 21 0.32 27.00 22.98
C ILE A 21 0.33 25.57 23.50
N LEU A 22 -0.22 25.30 24.69
CA LEU A 22 -0.35 23.94 25.26
C LEU A 22 -1.30 23.06 24.45
N PHE A 23 -2.34 23.64 23.83
CA PHE A 23 -3.24 22.89 22.93
C PHE A 23 -2.61 22.62 21.55
N CYS A 24 -1.78 23.52 21.04
CA CYS A 24 -1.08 23.33 19.74
C CYS A 24 0.10 22.37 19.83
N SER A 25 0.64 22.09 21.01
CA SER A 25 1.80 21.19 21.18
C SER A 25 1.41 19.71 21.23
N ASN A 26 0.13 19.35 21.10
CA ASN A 26 -0.26 17.98 20.73
C ASN A 26 -0.02 17.76 19.22
N SER A 27 1.21 17.96 18.76
CA SER A 27 1.68 17.38 17.51
C SER A 27 1.53 15.86 17.68
N PHE A 28 0.50 15.30 17.12
CA PHE A 28 0.41 13.86 16.89
C PHE A 28 1.73 13.45 16.24
N ALA A 29 2.58 12.79 17.00
CA ALA A 29 3.65 12.00 16.40
C ALA A 29 2.92 11.05 15.46
N GLN A 30 2.96 11.32 14.16
CA GLN A 30 2.35 10.47 13.16
C GLN A 30 3.07 9.15 13.24
N GLU A 31 2.48 8.19 13.96
CA GLU A 31 3.01 6.83 14.05
C GLU A 31 3.19 6.35 12.61
N ASN A 32 4.41 5.96 12.27
CA ASN A 32 4.72 5.49 10.93
C ASN A 32 4.35 4.01 10.82
N PHE A 33 3.02 3.73 10.87
CA PHE A 33 2.48 2.37 10.81
C PHE A 33 3.02 1.59 9.62
N PHE A 34 3.24 2.26 8.48
CA PHE A 34 3.76 1.62 7.30
C PHE A 34 5.18 1.08 7.51
N LYS A 35 6.08 1.89 8.08
CA LYS A 35 7.47 1.49 8.34
C LYS A 35 7.54 0.34 9.36
N ASP A 36 6.74 0.41 10.41
CA ASP A 36 6.69 -0.64 11.42
C ASP A 36 6.11 -1.94 10.84
N ALA A 37 5.07 -1.82 10.01
CA ALA A 37 4.50 -2.95 9.28
C ALA A 37 5.54 -3.61 8.36
N GLN A 38 6.35 -2.81 7.63
CA GLN A 38 7.43 -3.34 6.78
C GLN A 38 8.49 -4.09 7.61
N ASN A 39 8.82 -3.60 8.80
CA ASN A 39 9.78 -4.28 9.67
C ASN A 39 9.22 -5.64 10.11
N PHE A 40 7.96 -5.70 10.57
CA PHE A 40 7.33 -6.97 10.92
C PHE A 40 7.17 -7.91 9.73
N PHE A 41 6.92 -7.38 8.52
CA PHE A 41 6.88 -8.19 7.30
C PHE A 41 8.24 -8.84 7.02
N LYS A 42 9.36 -8.09 7.16
CA LYS A 42 10.72 -8.62 6.99
C LYS A 42 11.10 -9.68 8.05
N GLU A 43 10.51 -9.56 9.24
CA GLU A 43 10.66 -10.52 10.34
C GLU A 43 9.68 -11.70 10.22
N GLU A 44 8.95 -11.82 9.12
CA GLU A 44 7.92 -12.83 8.85
C GLU A 44 6.78 -12.88 9.90
N LYS A 45 6.63 -11.80 10.65
CA LYS A 45 5.54 -11.62 11.64
C LYS A 45 4.28 -11.10 10.92
N PHE A 46 3.73 -11.91 10.02
CA PHE A 46 2.70 -11.49 9.06
C PHE A 46 1.42 -10.96 9.70
N ASP A 47 0.96 -11.55 10.82
CA ASP A 47 -0.24 -11.05 11.51
C ASP A 47 -0.07 -9.63 12.04
N LYS A 48 1.11 -9.31 12.61
CA LYS A 48 1.42 -7.96 13.10
C LYS A 48 1.58 -6.98 11.93
N ALA A 49 2.28 -7.40 10.89
CA ALA A 49 2.43 -6.60 9.67
C ALA A 49 1.07 -6.28 9.05
N LYS A 50 0.21 -7.28 8.88
CA LYS A 50 -1.15 -7.15 8.34
C LYS A 50 -1.98 -6.16 9.13
N PHE A 51 -2.01 -6.28 10.45
CA PHE A 51 -2.72 -5.35 11.33
C PHE A 51 -2.24 -3.90 11.13
N LEU A 52 -0.92 -3.68 11.07
CA LEU A 52 -0.36 -2.33 10.92
C LEU A 52 -0.56 -1.75 9.52
N PHE A 53 -0.47 -2.56 8.45
CA PHE A 53 -0.84 -2.10 7.10
C PHE A 53 -2.31 -1.70 7.03
N GLN A 54 -3.21 -2.50 7.60
CA GLN A 54 -4.63 -2.16 7.69
C GLN A 54 -4.85 -0.88 8.50
N LYS A 55 -4.15 -0.71 9.63
CA LYS A 55 -4.18 0.51 10.43
C LYS A 55 -3.67 1.71 9.64
N ASN A 56 -2.59 1.55 8.87
CA ASN A 56 -2.09 2.61 7.99
C ASN A 56 -3.15 3.07 6.98
N LEU A 57 -3.90 2.14 6.40
CA LEU A 57 -4.95 2.46 5.44
C LEU A 57 -6.15 3.20 6.03
N VAL A 58 -6.39 3.12 7.35
CA VAL A 58 -7.38 3.94 8.03
C VAL A 58 -7.01 5.43 7.95
N PHE A 59 -5.73 5.74 8.07
CA PHE A 59 -5.22 7.12 8.03
C PHE A 59 -4.81 7.54 6.62
N ASN A 60 -4.34 6.62 5.81
CA ASN A 60 -3.84 6.82 4.45
C ASN A 60 -4.53 5.87 3.45
N PRO A 61 -5.81 6.06 3.13
CA PRO A 61 -6.57 5.13 2.30
C PRO A 61 -6.10 5.02 0.85
N LYS A 62 -5.21 5.93 0.41
CA LYS A 62 -4.59 5.93 -0.92
C LYS A 62 -3.13 5.47 -0.90
N ASP A 63 -2.68 4.79 0.14
CA ASP A 63 -1.35 4.19 0.17
C ASP A 63 -1.33 2.87 -0.59
N SER A 64 -0.96 2.92 -1.87
CA SER A 64 -0.86 1.74 -2.75
C SER A 64 0.11 0.69 -2.21
N ASN A 65 1.16 1.10 -1.52
CA ASN A 65 2.15 0.18 -0.96
C ASN A 65 1.55 -0.67 0.18
N SER A 66 0.72 -0.11 1.05
CA SER A 66 0.03 -0.90 2.09
C SER A 66 -0.85 -1.98 1.48
N TYR A 67 -1.59 -1.67 0.41
CA TYR A 67 -2.37 -2.69 -0.33
C TYR A 67 -1.46 -3.74 -0.96
N LEU A 68 -0.33 -3.35 -1.56
CA LEU A 68 0.62 -4.30 -2.13
C LEU A 68 1.17 -5.27 -1.06
N TYR A 69 1.57 -4.77 0.10
CA TYR A 69 2.06 -5.62 1.19
C TYR A 69 0.95 -6.53 1.74
N LEU A 70 -0.28 -6.05 1.85
CA LEU A 70 -1.43 -6.89 2.21
C LEU A 70 -1.65 -8.01 1.18
N ALA A 71 -1.56 -7.69 -0.12
CA ALA A 71 -1.64 -8.71 -1.17
C ALA A 71 -0.55 -9.77 -1.03
N LYS A 72 0.69 -9.38 -0.73
CA LYS A 72 1.80 -10.31 -0.47
C LYS A 72 1.53 -11.22 0.72
N ILE A 73 1.02 -10.66 1.82
CA ILE A 73 0.67 -11.43 3.02
C ILE A 73 -0.44 -12.42 2.69
N TYR A 74 -1.53 -11.98 2.05
CA TYR A 74 -2.62 -12.86 1.68
C TYR A 74 -2.22 -13.93 0.67
N LYS A 75 -1.24 -13.66 -0.22
CA LYS A 75 -0.66 -14.69 -1.10
C LYS A 75 0.09 -15.77 -0.29
N ILE A 76 0.83 -15.38 0.74
CA ILE A 76 1.49 -16.33 1.67
C ILE A 76 0.46 -17.16 2.45
N GLU A 77 -0.66 -16.55 2.82
CA GLU A 77 -1.79 -17.23 3.50
C GLU A 77 -2.68 -18.05 2.52
N GLU A 78 -2.31 -18.13 1.25
CA GLU A 78 -3.07 -18.81 0.18
C GLU A 78 -4.51 -18.29 0.02
N ASN A 79 -4.76 -17.05 0.45
CA ASN A 79 -6.05 -16.39 0.32
C ASN A 79 -6.12 -15.58 -0.99
N GLU A 80 -6.41 -16.30 -2.08
CA GLU A 80 -6.41 -15.72 -3.43
C GLU A 80 -7.39 -14.54 -3.56
N LYS A 81 -8.59 -14.66 -2.97
CA LYS A 81 -9.61 -13.60 -3.04
C LYS A 81 -9.12 -12.26 -2.46
N GLU A 82 -8.54 -12.29 -1.26
CA GLU A 82 -8.02 -11.07 -0.64
C GLU A 82 -6.73 -10.61 -1.34
N THR A 83 -5.91 -11.52 -1.86
CA THR A 83 -4.75 -11.18 -2.70
C THR A 83 -5.19 -10.35 -3.91
N GLU A 84 -6.13 -10.83 -4.70
CA GLU A 84 -6.61 -10.11 -5.88
C GLU A 84 -7.26 -8.77 -5.55
N LYS A 85 -8.08 -8.73 -4.51
CA LYS A 85 -8.72 -7.50 -4.05
C LYS A 85 -7.69 -6.41 -3.73
N ASN A 86 -6.64 -6.78 -3.01
CA ASN A 86 -5.59 -5.84 -2.63
C ASN A 86 -4.70 -5.45 -3.83
N LEU A 87 -4.39 -6.37 -4.76
CA LEU A 87 -3.71 -6.04 -6.01
C LEU A 87 -4.53 -5.07 -6.88
N ASN A 88 -5.84 -5.29 -6.99
CA ASN A 88 -6.71 -4.39 -7.72
C ASN A 88 -6.73 -2.99 -7.09
N SER A 89 -6.73 -2.90 -5.75
CA SER A 89 -6.64 -1.62 -5.03
C SER A 89 -5.29 -0.94 -5.29
N THR A 90 -4.19 -1.71 -5.27
CA THR A 90 -2.84 -1.20 -5.61
C THR A 90 -2.83 -0.60 -7.00
N LEU A 91 -3.28 -1.34 -8.02
CA LEU A 91 -3.25 -0.92 -9.42
C LEU A 91 -4.26 0.20 -9.73
N LEU A 92 -5.36 0.31 -8.97
CA LEU A 92 -6.29 1.43 -9.08
C LEU A 92 -5.66 2.75 -8.63
N ILE A 93 -4.81 2.70 -7.59
CA ILE A 93 -4.15 3.88 -7.01
C ILE A 93 -2.85 4.19 -7.77
N ASP A 94 -2.08 3.15 -8.08
CA ASP A 94 -0.80 3.22 -8.78
C ASP A 94 -0.80 2.21 -9.96
N PRO A 95 -1.29 2.63 -11.14
CA PRO A 95 -1.33 1.78 -12.33
C PRO A 95 0.06 1.38 -12.86
N SER A 96 1.12 2.06 -12.40
CA SER A 96 2.51 1.78 -12.81
C SER A 96 3.25 0.86 -11.84
N ASN A 97 2.56 0.28 -10.87
CA ASN A 97 3.16 -0.62 -9.90
C ASN A 97 3.55 -1.95 -10.55
N GLU A 98 4.82 -2.08 -10.93
CA GLU A 98 5.35 -3.25 -11.63
C GLU A 98 5.13 -4.55 -10.86
N GLU A 99 5.36 -4.53 -9.54
CA GLU A 99 5.24 -5.73 -8.71
C GLU A 99 3.78 -6.19 -8.62
N ALA A 100 2.84 -5.27 -8.42
CA ALA A 100 1.42 -5.59 -8.39
C ALA A 100 0.94 -6.14 -9.75
N MET A 101 1.41 -5.56 -10.85
CA MET A 101 1.04 -6.02 -12.19
C MET A 101 1.62 -7.40 -12.50
N TYR A 102 2.88 -7.65 -12.12
CA TYR A 102 3.50 -8.96 -12.25
C TYR A 102 2.75 -10.04 -11.43
N MET A 103 2.43 -9.73 -10.15
CA MET A 103 1.65 -10.63 -9.29
C MET A 103 0.26 -10.90 -9.87
N LYS A 104 -0.38 -9.91 -10.49
CA LYS A 104 -1.68 -10.08 -11.14
C LYS A 104 -1.58 -11.00 -12.36
N MET A 105 -0.56 -10.83 -13.22
CA MET A 105 -0.32 -11.74 -14.34
C MET A 105 -0.11 -13.18 -13.87
N ASP A 106 0.63 -13.39 -12.78
CA ASP A 106 0.86 -14.71 -12.19
C ASP A 106 -0.45 -15.39 -11.77
N ILE A 107 -1.36 -14.65 -11.12
CA ILE A 107 -2.68 -15.15 -10.74
C ILE A 107 -3.54 -15.46 -11.98
N GLU A 108 -3.57 -14.59 -12.97
CA GLU A 108 -4.36 -14.82 -14.18
C GLU A 108 -3.84 -16.03 -14.98
N LEU A 109 -2.52 -16.30 -14.93
CA LEU A 109 -1.96 -17.54 -15.50
C LEU A 109 -2.45 -18.79 -14.76
N THR A 110 -2.50 -18.79 -13.43
CA THR A 110 -3.02 -19.93 -12.67
C THR A 110 -4.50 -20.19 -12.96
N LYS A 111 -5.25 -19.14 -13.28
CA LYS A 111 -6.67 -19.22 -13.70
C LYS A 111 -6.86 -19.57 -15.17
N SER A 112 -5.78 -19.77 -15.92
CA SER A 112 -5.82 -19.98 -17.37
C SER A 112 -6.50 -18.84 -18.14
N ASN A 113 -6.47 -17.63 -17.59
CA ASN A 113 -7.03 -16.43 -18.23
C ASN A 113 -6.01 -15.75 -19.16
N PHE A 114 -5.57 -16.45 -20.19
CA PHE A 114 -4.48 -16.04 -21.07
C PHE A 114 -4.74 -14.72 -21.80
N SER A 115 -5.99 -14.43 -22.13
CA SER A 115 -6.34 -13.15 -22.75
C SER A 115 -5.98 -11.98 -21.82
N LYS A 116 -6.33 -12.10 -20.54
CA LYS A 116 -6.00 -11.07 -19.53
C LYS A 116 -4.52 -10.98 -19.27
N VAL A 117 -3.79 -12.11 -19.27
CA VAL A 117 -2.33 -12.12 -19.15
C VAL A 117 -1.67 -11.37 -20.30
N LYS A 118 -2.12 -11.60 -21.56
CA LYS A 118 -1.59 -10.90 -22.73
C LYS A 118 -1.83 -9.37 -22.67
N GLU A 119 -3.00 -8.95 -22.18
CA GLU A 119 -3.33 -7.53 -21.94
C GLU A 119 -2.39 -6.92 -20.90
N LEU A 120 -2.33 -7.53 -19.70
CA LEU A 120 -1.49 -7.06 -18.60
C LEU A 120 0.00 -7.04 -18.98
N LYS A 121 0.47 -8.04 -19.74
CA LYS A 121 1.84 -8.09 -20.26
C LYS A 121 2.14 -6.88 -21.16
N SER A 122 1.23 -6.57 -22.10
CA SER A 122 1.40 -5.41 -22.98
C SER A 122 1.45 -4.09 -22.21
N ASP A 123 0.69 -3.97 -21.13
CA ASP A 123 0.74 -2.77 -20.27
C ASP A 123 1.98 -2.75 -19.40
N PHE A 124 2.41 -3.89 -18.90
CA PHE A 124 3.65 -4.01 -18.12
C PHE A 124 4.89 -3.62 -18.96
N GLU A 125 4.98 -4.04 -20.21
CA GLU A 125 6.09 -3.71 -21.12
C GLU A 125 6.23 -2.19 -21.38
N LYS A 126 5.15 -1.42 -21.20
CA LYS A 126 5.18 0.05 -21.37
C LYS A 126 5.68 0.78 -20.13
N ILE A 127 5.54 0.17 -18.95
CA ILE A 127 5.80 0.83 -17.67
C ILE A 127 7.03 0.26 -16.94
N CYS A 128 7.47 -0.95 -17.29
CA CYS A 128 8.52 -1.64 -16.54
C CYS A 128 9.85 -0.87 -16.60
N ASP A 129 10.53 -0.81 -15.46
CA ASP A 129 11.86 -0.24 -15.26
C ASP A 129 12.78 -1.22 -14.53
N LYS A 130 12.31 -1.77 -13.41
CA LYS A 130 13.09 -2.64 -12.51
C LYS A 130 12.81 -4.13 -12.68
N LEU A 131 11.62 -4.48 -13.12
CA LEU A 131 11.16 -5.87 -13.21
C LEU A 131 10.94 -6.34 -14.67
N CYS A 132 11.52 -5.66 -15.64
CA CYS A 132 11.36 -6.01 -17.06
C CYS A 132 11.83 -7.43 -17.38
N ASP A 133 12.82 -7.95 -16.67
CA ASP A 133 13.31 -9.31 -16.78
C ASP A 133 12.26 -10.37 -16.42
N LYS A 134 11.33 -10.04 -15.54
CA LYS A 134 10.26 -10.93 -15.12
C LYS A 134 9.28 -11.30 -16.23
N ILE A 135 9.21 -10.47 -17.27
CA ILE A 135 8.34 -10.72 -18.43
C ILE A 135 8.69 -12.02 -19.16
N THR A 136 9.96 -12.38 -19.18
CA THR A 136 10.44 -13.61 -19.83
C THR A 136 9.77 -14.86 -19.26
N SER A 137 9.66 -14.93 -17.93
CA SER A 137 9.00 -16.08 -17.27
C SER A 137 7.51 -16.17 -17.60
N ILE A 138 6.82 -15.02 -17.73
CA ILE A 138 5.42 -14.98 -18.15
C ILE A 138 5.28 -15.44 -19.61
N GLN A 139 6.19 -15.01 -20.49
CA GLN A 139 6.20 -15.42 -21.90
C GLN A 139 6.41 -16.92 -22.08
N GLU A 140 7.36 -17.50 -21.36
CA GLU A 140 7.62 -18.95 -21.41
C GLU A 140 6.41 -19.75 -20.96
N ARG A 141 5.76 -19.33 -19.89
CA ARG A 141 4.54 -19.99 -19.38
C ARG A 141 3.37 -19.85 -20.37
N LEU A 142 3.20 -18.71 -21.05
CA LEU A 142 2.22 -18.55 -22.12
C LEU A 142 2.48 -19.46 -23.31
N LYS A 143 3.74 -19.59 -23.77
CA LYS A 143 4.11 -20.46 -24.89
C LYS A 143 3.83 -21.94 -24.61
N ASN A 144 4.11 -22.39 -23.38
CA ASN A 144 3.85 -23.78 -22.99
C ASN A 144 2.35 -24.12 -23.07
N PHE A 145 1.48 -23.15 -22.87
CA PHE A 145 0.04 -23.33 -23.00
C PHE A 145 -0.43 -23.33 -24.45
N ASP A 146 0.08 -22.42 -25.29
CA ASP A 146 -0.29 -22.38 -26.71
C ASP A 146 0.10 -23.70 -27.40
N SER A 147 1.28 -24.27 -27.07
CA SER A 147 1.75 -25.54 -27.62
C SER A 147 0.97 -26.78 -27.13
N SER A 148 0.35 -26.73 -25.94
CA SER A 148 -0.46 -27.83 -25.40
C SER A 148 -1.88 -27.85 -26.00
N ASN A 149 -2.34 -26.77 -26.61
CA ASN A 149 -3.66 -26.67 -27.23
C ASN A 149 -3.65 -26.93 -28.75
N GLU A 150 -2.46 -27.09 -29.38
CA GLU A 150 -2.31 -27.41 -30.80
C GLU A 150 -2.08 -28.92 -31.06
N SER A 151 -2.05 -29.75 -30.01
CA SER A 151 -1.87 -31.20 -30.07
C SER A 151 -3.19 -31.94 -29.76
#